data_45eeb6ce25d9a95f2a7288773e2f7021
#
_entry.id   45eeb6ce25d9a95f2a7288773e2f7021
#
_cell.length_a   1.000
_cell.length_b   1.000
_cell.length_c   1.000
_cell.angle_alpha   90.00
_cell.angle_beta   90.00
_cell.angle_gamma   90.00
#
_symmetry.space_group_name_H-M   'P 1'
#
loop_
_entity.id
_entity.type
_entity.pdbx_description
1 polymer ?
#
loop_
_entity_poly.entity_id
_entity_poly.type
_entity_poly.pdbx_seq_one_letter_code
_entity_poly.pdbx_strand_id
1 'polypeptide(L)' 'MKELDKSLDEIISALAIRINEVYHLEKVEAIRKLRSTSFFSELQKEGNELWKRDIEELFSLYQDEVETGHFTI' A
#
# COMPACT_ATOMS: atom_id res chain seq x y z
N MET A 1 -4.38 4.93 -24.07
CA MET A 1 -4.04 4.51 -23.65
C MET A 1 -4.12 4.10 -22.59
N LYS A 2 -3.96 3.72 -22.23
CA LYS A 2 -3.93 3.31 -21.38
C LYS A 2 -3.39 2.57 -20.63
N GLU A 3 -3.17 2.86 -20.11
CA GLU A 3 -2.24 2.24 -19.40
C GLU A 3 -2.81 1.44 -18.33
N LEU A 4 -2.54 0.24 -18.27
CA LEU A 4 -3.14 -0.69 -17.36
C LEU A 4 -2.34 -0.88 -16.09
N ASP A 5 -1.04 -0.62 -16.14
CA ASP A 5 -0.20 -0.81 -14.98
C ASP A 5 -0.11 0.44 -14.17
N LYS A 6 -0.31 0.32 -12.87
CA LYS A 6 -0.12 1.44 -11.97
C LYS A 6 1.34 1.57 -11.65
N SER A 7 1.81 2.78 -11.49
CA SER A 7 3.16 2.99 -11.01
C SER A 7 3.19 2.85 -9.50
N LEU A 8 4.37 2.65 -8.95
CA LEU A 8 4.51 2.57 -7.51
C LEU A 8 4.03 3.84 -6.83
N ASP A 9 4.32 4.99 -7.44
CA ASP A 9 3.88 6.27 -6.89
C ASP A 9 2.36 6.36 -6.83
N GLU A 10 1.69 5.87 -7.85
CA GLU A 10 0.23 5.89 -7.86
C GLU A 10 -0.32 4.99 -6.76
N ILE A 11 0.29 3.84 -6.58
CA ILE A 11 -0.14 2.91 -5.54
C ILE A 11 0.07 3.54 -4.17
N ILE A 12 1.23 4.14 -3.95
CA ILE A 12 1.52 4.78 -2.67
C ILE A 12 0.51 5.89 -2.38
N SER A 13 0.22 6.72 -3.38
CA SER A 13 -0.74 7.80 -3.19
C SER A 13 -2.12 7.28 -2.85
N ALA A 14 -2.56 6.27 -3.57
CA ALA A 14 -3.89 5.71 -3.33
C ALA A 14 -3.97 5.08 -1.94
N LEU A 15 -2.92 4.37 -1.53
CA LEU A 15 -2.91 3.76 -0.21
C LEU A 15 -2.86 4.83 0.88
N ALA A 16 -2.11 5.91 0.66
CA ALA A 16 -2.05 6.98 1.63
C ALA A 16 -3.42 7.62 1.84
N ILE A 17 -4.18 7.78 0.77
CA ILE A 17 -5.52 8.33 0.86
C ILE A 17 -6.40 7.40 1.70
N ARG A 18 -6.31 6.10 1.47
CA ARG A 18 -7.08 5.14 2.24
C ARG A 18 -6.69 5.16 3.71
N ILE A 19 -5.39 5.23 3.98
CA ILE A 19 -4.92 5.26 5.36
C ILE A 19 -5.45 6.51 6.04
N ASN A 20 -5.43 7.63 5.33
CA ASN A 20 -5.97 8.86 5.88
C ASN A 20 -7.45 8.71 6.23
N GLU A 21 -8.22 8.08 5.36
CA GLU A 21 -9.64 7.92 5.57
C GLU A 21 -9.97 7.01 6.73
N VAL A 22 -9.19 5.93 6.88
CA VAL A 22 -9.50 4.93 7.89
C VAL A 22 -8.86 5.24 9.24
N TYR A 23 -7.61 5.71 9.21
CA TYR A 23 -6.85 5.95 10.43
C TYR A 23 -6.72 7.41 10.79
N HIS A 24 -7.22 8.30 9.94
CA HIS A 24 -7.20 9.74 10.19
C HIS A 24 -5.77 10.29 10.34
N LEU A 25 -4.86 9.77 9.55
CA LEU A 25 -3.48 10.24 9.54
C LEU A 25 -3.28 11.19 8.38
N GLU A 26 -2.45 12.20 8.59
CA GLU A 26 -2.11 13.11 7.50
C GLU A 26 -1.33 12.33 6.45
N LYS A 27 -1.33 12.85 5.23
CA LYS A 27 -0.70 12.17 4.12
C LYS A 27 0.75 11.81 4.40
N VAL A 28 1.50 12.74 4.98
CA VAL A 28 2.90 12.51 5.28
C VAL A 28 3.06 11.38 6.27
N GLU A 29 2.23 11.38 7.30
CA GLU A 29 2.28 10.31 8.30
C GLU A 29 1.84 8.99 7.71
N ALA A 30 0.83 9.03 6.86
CA ALA A 30 0.35 7.81 6.22
C ALA A 30 1.44 7.17 5.38
N ILE A 31 2.15 7.98 4.61
CA ILE A 31 3.22 7.47 3.77
C ILE A 31 4.35 6.93 4.63
N ARG A 32 4.68 7.63 5.71
CA ARG A 32 5.74 7.17 6.61
C ARG A 32 5.40 5.81 7.20
N LYS A 33 4.17 5.65 7.68
CA LYS A 33 3.74 4.38 8.24
C LYS A 33 3.80 3.28 7.19
N LEU A 34 3.31 3.59 5.99
CA LEU A 34 3.32 2.62 4.91
C LEU A 34 4.75 2.15 4.61
N ARG A 35 5.67 3.09 4.56
CA ARG A 35 7.05 2.76 4.20
C ARG A 35 7.74 1.93 5.25
N SER A 36 7.22 1.89 6.46
CA SER A 36 7.85 1.12 7.52
C SER A 36 7.38 -0.32 7.56
N THR A 37 6.50 -0.72 6.67
CA THR A 37 5.94 -2.06 6.69
C THR A 37 6.71 -3.02 5.81
N SER A 38 6.64 -4.30 6.13
CA SER A 38 7.20 -5.33 5.26
C SER A 38 6.41 -5.41 3.96
N PHE A 39 5.13 -5.11 4.03
CA PHE A 39 4.28 -5.03 2.86
C PHE A 39 4.88 -4.07 1.83
N PHE A 40 5.35 -2.92 2.29
CA PHE A 40 5.93 -1.93 1.38
C PHE A 40 7.21 -2.46 0.76
N SER A 41 8.01 -3.19 1.53
CA SER A 41 9.23 -3.80 0.99
C SER A 41 8.91 -4.73 -0.16
N GLU A 42 7.86 -5.53 -0.01
CA GLU A 42 7.45 -6.42 -1.09
C GLU A 42 6.92 -5.62 -2.27
N LEU A 43 6.17 -4.58 -1.98
CA LEU A 43 5.57 -3.77 -3.01
C LEU A 43 6.61 -3.09 -3.90
N GLN A 44 7.76 -2.79 -3.33
CA GLN A 44 8.82 -2.12 -4.09
C GLN A 44 9.48 -3.02 -5.12
N LYS A 45 9.34 -4.31 -5.01
CA LYS A 45 9.99 -5.23 -5.93
C LYS A 45 9.34 -5.15 -7.29
N GLU A 46 10.15 -4.89 -8.30
CA GLU A 46 9.65 -4.79 -9.66
C GLU A 46 9.10 -6.11 -10.13
N GLY A 47 8.02 -6.04 -10.91
CA GLY A 47 7.43 -7.25 -11.44
C GLY A 47 6.62 -8.02 -10.42
N ASN A 48 6.44 -7.46 -9.25
CA ASN A 48 5.67 -8.09 -8.20
C ASN A 48 4.19 -8.13 -8.60
N GLU A 49 3.55 -9.24 -8.35
CA GLU A 49 2.14 -9.39 -8.69
C GLU A 49 1.25 -8.45 -7.89
N LEU A 50 1.74 -7.94 -6.78
CA LEU A 50 0.94 -7.01 -5.99
C LEU A 50 0.51 -5.79 -6.78
N TRP A 51 1.34 -5.38 -7.74
CA TRP A 51 1.01 -4.20 -8.54
C TRP A 51 -0.25 -4.42 -9.38
N LYS A 52 -0.63 -5.66 -9.61
CA LYS A 52 -1.81 -5.97 -10.40
C LYS A 52 -3.08 -6.06 -9.58
N ARG A 53 -2.96 -6.00 -8.27
CA ARG A 53 -4.12 -6.12 -7.39
C ARG A 53 -4.81 -4.79 -7.22
N ASP A 54 -6.07 -4.87 -6.83
CA ASP A 54 -6.83 -3.66 -6.54
C ASP A 54 -6.27 -2.98 -5.32
N ILE A 55 -6.47 -1.67 -5.26
CA ILE A 55 -6.05 -0.90 -4.10
C ILE A 55 -6.73 -1.41 -2.84
N GLU A 56 -7.97 -1.85 -2.95
CA GLU A 56 -8.68 -2.40 -1.79
C GLU A 56 -7.96 -3.61 -1.23
N GLU A 57 -7.51 -4.49 -2.10
CA GLU A 57 -6.76 -5.66 -1.65
C GLU A 57 -5.44 -5.28 -1.04
N LEU A 58 -4.75 -4.34 -1.66
CA LEU A 58 -3.47 -3.90 -1.14
C LEU A 58 -3.63 -3.25 0.23
N PHE A 59 -4.66 -2.46 0.38
CA PHE A 59 -4.93 -1.83 1.67
C PHE A 59 -5.23 -2.88 2.73
N SER A 60 -5.94 -3.92 2.34
CA SER A 60 -6.26 -5.00 3.27
C SER A 60 -4.99 -5.69 3.77
N LEU A 61 -4.03 -5.90 2.88
CA LEU A 61 -2.74 -6.49 3.27
C LEU A 61 -2.00 -5.57 4.25
N TYR A 62 -2.05 -4.27 3.99
CA TYR A 62 -1.44 -3.30 4.88
C TYR A 62 -2.10 -3.36 6.25
N GLN A 63 -3.43 -3.40 6.29
CA GLN A 63 -4.15 -3.46 7.55
C GLN A 63 -3.79 -4.71 8.34
N ASP A 64 -3.69 -5.83 7.65
CA ASP A 64 -3.34 -7.08 8.32
C ASP A 64 -2.00 -6.96 9.03
N GLU A 65 -1.04 -6.39 8.35
CA GLU A 65 0.28 -6.25 8.96
C GLU A 65 0.23 -5.30 10.15
N VAL A 66 -0.46 -4.20 10.00
CA VAL A 66 -0.54 -3.21 11.09
C VAL A 66 -1.25 -3.79 12.30
N GLU A 67 -2.31 -4.54 12.08
CA GLU A 67 -3.12 -5.04 13.18
C GLU A 67 -2.53 -6.28 13.84
N THR A 68 -1.88 -7.13 13.07
CA THR A 68 -1.34 -8.37 13.63
C THR A 68 0.15 -8.31 13.87
N GLY A 69 0.84 -7.35 13.27
CA GLY A 69 2.28 -7.27 13.38
C GLY A 69 3.01 -8.17 12.42
N HIS A 70 2.29 -8.85 11.54
CA HIS A 70 2.88 -9.78 10.58
C HIS A 70 2.36 -9.50 9.19
N PHE A 71 3.23 -9.63 8.23
CA PHE A 71 2.85 -9.53 6.83
C PHE A 71 2.88 -10.94 6.24
N THR A 72 1.75 -11.37 5.73
CA THR A 72 1.63 -12.69 5.13
C THR A 72 1.01 -12.53 3.75
N ILE A 73 1.61 -13.11 2.79
CA ILE A 73 1.07 -13.12 1.44
C ILE A 73 0.40 -14.45 1.18
#